data_107bff94469492ee173b590a9e7b277e
#
_entry.id   107bff94469492ee173b590a9e7b277e
#
_cell.length_a   1.000
_cell.length_b   1.000
_cell.length_c   1.000
_cell.angle_alpha   90.00
_cell.angle_beta   90.00
_cell.angle_gamma   90.00
#
_symmetry.space_group_name_H-M   'P 1'
#
loop_
_entity.id
_entity.type
_entity.pdbx_description
1 polymer ?
#
loop_
_entity_poly.entity_id
_entity_poly.type
_entity_poly.pdbx_seq_one_letter_code
_entity_poly.pdbx_strand_id
1 'polypeptide(L)'
;MSPAQRRALDLLLPRFGIPFAPAPIDFEREYGRRAPRVLEIGFGMGETTAAVALARPADDFLGVEVHAPGVGSLLKRVAELGLTNVRVIQHDVVEVVAAMIPPASLAGV
;
A
#
# COMPACT_ATOMS: atom_id res chain seq x y z
N MET A 1 -8.49 -17.62 -3.97
CA MET A 1 -7.17 -17.14 -3.56
C MET A 1 -6.19 -18.31 -3.56
N SER A 2 -4.99 -18.12 -4.10
CA SER A 2 -3.97 -19.15 -4.13
C SER A 2 -3.32 -19.34 -2.74
N PRO A 3 -2.69 -20.50 -2.47
CA PRO A 3 -1.92 -20.69 -1.23
C PRO A 3 -0.80 -19.65 -1.07
N ALA A 4 -0.16 -19.25 -2.16
CA ALA A 4 0.89 -18.23 -2.11
C ALA A 4 0.35 -16.85 -1.74
N GLN A 5 -0.81 -16.46 -2.28
CA GLN A 5 -1.48 -15.21 -1.93
C GLN A 5 -1.93 -15.20 -0.45
N ARG A 6 -2.49 -16.32 0.03
CA ARG A 6 -2.88 -16.47 1.43
C ARG A 6 -1.68 -16.34 2.36
N ARG A 7 -0.58 -17.00 2.01
CA ARG A 7 0.65 -16.97 2.80
C ARG A 7 1.23 -15.56 2.85
N ALA A 8 1.21 -14.85 1.72
CA ALA A 8 1.65 -13.46 1.65
C ALA A 8 0.81 -12.55 2.54
N LEU A 9 -0.52 -12.68 2.52
CA LEU A 9 -1.41 -11.93 3.41
C LEU A 9 -1.05 -12.18 4.88
N ASP A 10 -0.94 -13.44 5.27
CA ASP A 10 -0.73 -13.80 6.68
C ASP A 10 0.62 -13.29 7.20
N LEU A 11 1.68 -13.35 6.38
CA LEU A 11 3.04 -13.02 6.79
C LEU A 11 3.41 -11.56 6.56
N LEU A 12 2.90 -10.93 5.49
CA LEU A 12 3.39 -9.65 5.01
C LEU A 12 2.43 -8.48 5.31
N LEU A 13 1.13 -8.73 5.44
CA LEU A 13 0.19 -7.66 5.77
C LEU A 13 0.53 -7.01 7.12
N PRO A 14 0.92 -7.74 8.17
CA PRO A 14 1.37 -7.10 9.41
C PRO A 14 2.59 -6.20 9.25
N ARG A 15 3.43 -6.48 8.25
CA ARG A 15 4.66 -5.74 8.00
C ARG A 15 4.46 -4.51 7.10
N PHE A 16 3.71 -4.67 6.00
CA PHE A 16 3.50 -3.65 4.99
C PHE A 16 2.10 -3.05 5.00
N GLY A 17 1.19 -3.62 5.76
CA GLY A 17 -0.17 -3.15 5.88
C GLY A 17 -0.31 -2.04 6.91
N ILE A 18 -1.23 -1.12 6.62
CA ILE A 18 -1.69 -0.12 7.59
C ILE A 18 -3.13 -0.47 7.89
N PRO A 19 -3.49 -0.80 9.14
CA PRO A 19 -4.88 -1.08 9.49
C PRO A 19 -5.76 0.15 9.27
N PHE A 20 -6.99 -0.06 8.81
CA PHE A 20 -7.95 1.03 8.76
C PHE A 20 -8.21 1.57 10.17
N ALA A 21 -8.17 2.89 10.29
CA ALA A 21 -8.55 3.58 11.51
C ALA A 21 -9.18 4.93 11.13
N PRO A 22 -10.17 5.43 11.89
CA PRO A 22 -10.78 6.73 11.61
C PRO A 22 -9.89 7.88 12.12
N ALA A 23 -8.66 7.90 11.67
CA ALA A 23 -7.66 8.89 12.06
C ALA A 23 -6.65 9.09 10.93
N PRO A 24 -6.08 10.29 10.77
CA PRO A 24 -5.07 10.56 9.73
C PRO A 24 -3.83 9.66 9.85
N ILE A 25 -3.31 9.23 8.70
CA ILE A 25 -2.06 8.49 8.63
C ILE A 25 -0.89 9.42 8.99
N ASP A 26 0.01 8.92 9.82
CA ASP A 26 1.33 9.52 9.99
C ASP A 26 2.29 8.88 8.98
N PHE A 27 2.42 9.51 7.81
CA PHE A 27 3.23 8.96 6.71
C PHE A 27 4.71 8.84 7.06
N GLU A 28 5.27 9.80 7.78
CA GLU A 28 6.69 9.73 8.17
C GLU A 28 6.96 8.53 9.08
N ARG A 29 6.04 8.24 10.00
CA ARG A 29 6.15 7.06 10.86
C ARG A 29 6.03 5.76 10.06
N GLU A 30 5.05 5.70 9.14
CA GLU A 30 4.80 4.46 8.38
C GLU A 30 5.92 4.13 7.41
N TYR A 31 6.52 5.14 6.77
CA TYR A 31 7.59 4.93 5.78
C TYR A 31 8.99 5.18 6.33
N GLY A 32 9.12 5.75 7.52
CA GLY A 32 10.40 6.03 8.14
C GLY A 32 11.18 7.18 7.49
N ARG A 33 10.52 8.00 6.68
CA ARG A 33 11.14 9.13 5.98
C ARG A 33 10.09 10.11 5.49
N ARG A 34 10.55 11.26 5.02
CA ARG A 34 9.73 12.25 4.32
C ARG A 34 10.00 12.16 2.82
N ALA A 35 8.98 11.84 2.04
CA ALA A 35 9.07 11.68 0.58
C ALA A 35 7.73 12.06 -0.07
N PRO A 36 7.71 12.34 -1.38
CA PRO A 36 6.46 12.49 -2.11
C PRO A 36 5.61 11.23 -1.97
N ARG A 37 4.31 11.39 -1.82
CA ARG A 37 3.36 10.30 -1.53
C ARG A 37 2.37 10.18 -2.67
N VAL A 38 2.25 8.95 -3.19
CA VAL A 38 1.35 8.62 -4.29
C VAL A 38 0.31 7.61 -3.80
N LEU A 39 -0.96 7.93 -4.00
CA LEU A 39 -2.07 7.02 -3.69
C LEU A 39 -2.45 6.23 -4.94
N GLU A 40 -2.44 4.90 -4.82
CA GLU A 40 -2.91 4.00 -5.86
C GLU A 40 -4.23 3.36 -5.42
N ILE A 41 -5.30 3.64 -6.15
CA ILE A 41 -6.65 3.16 -5.82
C ILE A 41 -6.97 1.96 -6.69
N GLY A 42 -7.44 0.85 -6.07
CA GLY A 42 -7.85 -0.33 -6.80
C GLY A 42 -6.73 -0.94 -7.63
N PHE A 43 -5.60 -1.23 -7.00
CA PHE A 43 -4.39 -1.69 -7.71
C PHE A 43 -4.50 -3.11 -8.31
N GLY A 44 -5.63 -3.80 -8.14
CA GLY A 44 -5.86 -5.13 -8.68
C GLY A 44 -4.86 -6.14 -8.13
N MET A 45 -4.05 -6.76 -9.01
CA MET A 45 -3.02 -7.73 -8.62
C MET A 45 -1.66 -7.07 -8.31
N GLY A 46 -1.56 -5.76 -8.46
CA GLY A 46 -0.41 -4.97 -8.02
C GLY A 46 0.81 -4.99 -8.93
N GLU A 47 0.71 -5.52 -10.15
CA GLU A 47 1.84 -5.58 -11.09
C GLU A 47 2.36 -4.19 -11.44
N THR A 48 1.47 -3.30 -11.83
CA THR A 48 1.82 -1.93 -12.20
C THR A 48 2.34 -1.15 -11.00
N THR A 49 1.67 -1.27 -9.86
CA THR A 49 2.08 -0.58 -8.61
C THR A 49 3.48 -0.99 -8.21
N ALA A 50 3.79 -2.29 -8.23
CA ALA A 50 5.12 -2.79 -7.88
C ALA A 50 6.19 -2.30 -8.86
N ALA A 51 5.90 -2.32 -10.17
CA ALA A 51 6.82 -1.88 -11.20
C ALA A 51 7.14 -0.37 -11.07
N VAL A 52 6.13 0.45 -10.84
CA VAL A 52 6.30 1.90 -10.67
C VAL A 52 7.07 2.20 -9.39
N ALA A 53 6.76 1.53 -8.28
CA ALA A 53 7.47 1.72 -7.02
C ALA A 53 8.95 1.34 -7.13
N LEU A 54 9.27 0.26 -7.85
CA LEU A 54 10.64 -0.15 -8.12
C LEU A 54 11.40 0.89 -8.94
N ALA A 55 10.74 1.49 -9.92
CA ALA A 55 11.33 2.51 -10.80
C ALA A 55 11.46 3.88 -10.12
N ARG A 56 10.71 4.12 -9.04
CA ARG A 56 10.66 5.41 -8.35
C ARG A 56 10.92 5.26 -6.85
N PRO A 57 12.15 4.85 -6.47
CA PRO A 57 12.45 4.58 -5.05
C PRO A 57 12.45 5.83 -4.16
N ALA A 58 12.49 7.03 -4.74
CA ALA A 58 12.43 8.28 -3.97
C ALA A 58 11.01 8.66 -3.55
N ASP A 59 9.98 8.02 -4.12
CA ASP A 59 8.58 8.28 -3.82
C ASP A 59 8.02 7.15 -2.95
N ASP A 60 7.03 7.48 -2.10
CA ASP A 60 6.31 6.50 -1.31
C ASP A 60 4.94 6.23 -1.92
N PHE A 61 4.53 4.95 -1.94
CA PHE A 61 3.29 4.50 -2.55
C PHE A 61 2.37 3.88 -1.51
N LEU A 62 1.12 4.35 -1.47
CA LEU A 62 0.07 3.78 -0.66
C LEU A 62 -0.98 3.17 -1.57
N GLY A 63 -1.09 1.85 -1.55
CA GLY A 63 -2.11 1.12 -2.28
C GLY A 63 -3.33 0.85 -1.42
N VAL A 64 -4.52 1.07 -1.97
CA VAL A 64 -5.79 0.76 -1.31
C VAL A 64 -6.59 -0.19 -2.17
N GLU A 65 -6.95 -1.33 -1.61
CA GLU A 65 -7.69 -2.39 -2.31
C GLU A 65 -8.51 -3.21 -1.31
N VAL A 66 -9.74 -3.60 -1.69
CA VAL A 66 -10.57 -4.48 -0.86
C VAL A 66 -10.37 -5.95 -1.20
N HIS A 67 -9.95 -6.26 -2.42
CA HIS A 67 -9.87 -7.63 -2.94
C HIS A 67 -8.64 -8.35 -2.36
N ALA A 68 -8.87 -9.27 -1.43
CA ALA A 68 -7.80 -9.94 -0.71
C ALA A 68 -6.77 -10.67 -1.60
N PRO A 69 -7.15 -11.37 -2.68
CA PRO A 69 -6.17 -11.97 -3.59
C PRO A 69 -5.23 -10.95 -4.23
N GLY A 70 -5.75 -9.77 -4.58
CA GLY A 70 -4.94 -8.67 -5.13
C GLY A 70 -3.96 -8.12 -4.12
N VAL A 71 -4.38 -7.94 -2.87
CA VAL A 71 -3.51 -7.51 -1.77
C VAL A 71 -2.39 -8.52 -1.56
N GLY A 72 -2.72 -9.80 -1.49
CA GLY A 72 -1.72 -10.88 -1.36
C GLY A 72 -0.72 -10.90 -2.52
N SER A 73 -1.20 -10.69 -3.74
CA SER A 73 -0.36 -10.62 -4.93
C SER A 73 0.63 -9.44 -4.87
N LEU A 74 0.15 -8.24 -4.51
CA LEU A 74 1.04 -7.08 -4.37
C LEU A 74 2.07 -7.30 -3.26
N LEU A 75 1.65 -7.78 -2.09
CA LEU A 75 2.57 -8.05 -0.99
C LEU A 75 3.68 -9.03 -1.36
N LYS A 76 3.33 -10.08 -2.11
CA LYS A 76 4.31 -11.04 -2.63
C LYS A 76 5.35 -10.36 -3.50
N ARG A 77 4.91 -9.47 -4.41
CA ARG A 77 5.81 -8.70 -5.29
C ARG A 77 6.71 -7.76 -4.50
N VAL A 78 6.14 -7.08 -3.50
CA VAL A 78 6.90 -6.18 -2.62
C VAL A 78 8.04 -6.94 -1.94
N ALA A 79 7.76 -8.13 -1.41
CA ALA A 79 8.78 -8.96 -0.76
C ALA A 79 9.83 -9.47 -1.76
N GLU A 80 9.40 -9.98 -2.92
CA GLU A 80 10.29 -10.52 -3.95
C GLU A 80 11.23 -9.45 -4.51
N LEU A 81 10.74 -8.22 -4.68
CA LEU A 81 11.51 -7.10 -5.22
C LEU A 81 12.27 -6.32 -4.15
N GLY A 82 12.08 -6.64 -2.88
CA GLY A 82 12.70 -5.93 -1.77
C GLY A 82 12.27 -4.48 -1.65
N LEU A 83 11.01 -4.16 -1.99
CA LEU A 83 10.52 -2.79 -1.94
C LEU A 83 10.31 -2.33 -0.50
N THR A 84 10.74 -1.12 -0.20
CA THR A 84 10.56 -0.48 1.12
C THR A 84 9.61 0.70 1.08
N ASN A 85 9.21 1.12 -0.11
CA ASN A 85 8.41 2.33 -0.35
C ASN A 85 6.94 2.05 -0.67
N VAL A 86 6.44 0.86 -0.32
CA VAL A 86 5.04 0.48 -0.53
C VAL A 86 4.40 0.10 0.79
N ARG A 87 3.21 0.64 1.04
CA ARG A 87 2.30 0.22 2.11
C ARG A 87 0.92 -0.01 1.52
N VAL A 88 0.13 -0.84 2.18
CA VAL A 88 -1.18 -1.26 1.68
C VAL A 88 -2.23 -1.09 2.78
N ILE A 89 -3.41 -0.60 2.40
CA ILE A 89 -4.60 -0.62 3.24
C ILE A 89 -5.63 -1.51 2.55
N GLN A 90 -6.01 -2.60 3.18
CA GLN A 90 -7.10 -3.47 2.70
C GLN A 90 -8.41 -2.97 3.29
N HIS A 91 -9.06 -2.05 2.59
CA HIS A 91 -10.30 -1.43 3.04
C HIS A 91 -10.98 -0.69 1.89
N ASP A 92 -12.22 -0.25 2.11
CA ASP A 92 -12.96 0.58 1.16
C ASP A 92 -12.25 1.92 0.96
N VAL A 93 -12.01 2.28 -0.30
CA VAL A 93 -11.22 3.48 -0.63
C VAL A 93 -11.92 4.77 -0.21
N VAL A 94 -13.24 4.84 -0.29
CA VAL A 94 -13.98 6.06 0.09
C VAL A 94 -13.78 6.34 1.57
N GLU A 95 -13.85 5.32 2.42
CA GLU A 95 -13.63 5.45 3.85
C GLU A 95 -12.17 5.80 4.17
N VAL A 96 -11.22 5.18 3.46
CA VAL A 96 -9.79 5.48 3.64
C VAL A 96 -9.49 6.94 3.30
N VAL A 97 -9.93 7.40 2.15
CA VAL A 97 -9.69 8.80 1.72
C VAL A 97 -10.32 9.80 2.68
N ALA A 98 -11.56 9.52 3.11
CA ALA A 98 -12.28 10.43 4.00
C ALA A 98 -11.66 10.50 5.40
N ALA A 99 -11.20 9.37 5.96
CA ALA A 99 -10.80 9.28 7.36
C ALA A 99 -9.28 9.32 7.57
N MET A 100 -8.50 8.81 6.62
CA MET A 100 -7.07 8.54 6.84
C MET A 100 -6.13 9.42 6.03
N ILE A 101 -6.58 10.01 4.93
CA ILE A 101 -5.70 10.83 4.08
C ILE A 101 -5.83 12.30 4.48
N PRO A 102 -4.78 12.90 5.07
CA PRO A 102 -4.81 14.32 5.43
C PRO A 102 -4.95 15.21 4.18
N PRO A 103 -5.64 16.37 4.27
CA PRO A 103 -5.72 17.30 3.16
C PRO A 103 -4.34 17.71 2.64
N ALA A 104 -4.21 17.79 1.30
CA ALA A 104 -2.97 18.20 0.62
C ALA A 104 -1.72 17.38 0.98
N SER A 105 -1.90 16.11 1.44
CA SER A 105 -0.79 15.25 1.85
C SER A 105 -0.19 14.45 0.69
N LEU A 106 -0.86 14.37 -0.46
CA LEU A 106 -0.46 13.54 -1.59
C LEU A 106 0.22 14.35 -2.68
N ALA A 107 1.24 13.76 -3.31
CA ALA A 107 1.88 14.29 -4.52
C ALA A 107 1.16 13.84 -5.79
N GLY A 108 0.44 12.71 -5.74
CA GLY A 108 -0.30 12.17 -6.87
C GLY A 108 -1.28 11.07 -6.47
N VAL A 109 -2.11 10.71 -7.40
CA VAL A 109 -3.12 9.67 -7.23
C VAL A 109 -3.10 8.72 -8.42
#